data_870b5e5fd4473ac43dffb1d16b9f20b9
#
_entry.id   870b5e5fd4473ac43dffb1d16b9f20b9
#
_cell.length_a   1.000
_cell.length_b   1.000
_cell.length_c   1.000
_cell.angle_alpha   90.00
_cell.angle_beta   90.00
_cell.angle_gamma   90.00
#
_symmetry.space_group_name_H-M   'P 1'
#
loop_
_entity.id
_entity.type
_entity.pdbx_description
1 polymer ?
#
loop_
_entity_poly.entity_id
_entity_poly.type
_entity_poly.pdbx_seq_one_letter_code
_entity_poly.pdbx_strand_id
1 'polypeptide(L)'
;MSTTVEVFIDYVCPFCFLVEGTIDELKRECDVNLVIRPFELRLKPIPTLRPEDDYLPRIWKDSVYPMSHQVGIPISLPSVSPQPRTQKAFMVLQLAQEHDLGEEYSHAIFKAFFREDQNIGDDAVIIDAAVSVGLTAHEVQQALLSEARRIQHAADQSYAAQVVGITSVPSFRVNDYLVVGVPSATRLKKAVNILSSRNPAQEKRND
;
A
#
# COMPACT_ATOMS: atom_id res chain seq x y z
N MET A 1 1.23 -23.55 -7.26
CA MET A 1 0.32 -22.73 -6.44
C MET A 1 1.01 -21.39 -6.25
N SER A 2 0.34 -20.30 -6.57
CA SER A 2 0.94 -18.95 -6.40
C SER A 2 1.17 -18.65 -4.91
N THR A 3 2.28 -17.97 -4.61
CA THR A 3 2.61 -17.59 -3.24
C THR A 3 1.93 -16.26 -2.90
N THR A 4 1.15 -16.20 -1.82
CA THR A 4 0.54 -14.95 -1.39
C THR A 4 1.59 -14.04 -0.74
N VAL A 5 1.62 -12.79 -1.22
CA VAL A 5 2.45 -11.71 -0.68
C VAL A 5 1.51 -10.58 -0.21
N GLU A 6 1.41 -10.38 1.09
CA GLU A 6 0.68 -9.23 1.64
C GLU A 6 1.62 -8.02 1.67
N VAL A 7 1.15 -6.90 1.14
CA VAL A 7 1.87 -5.63 1.12
C VAL A 7 1.12 -4.60 1.94
N PHE A 8 1.71 -4.18 3.04
CA PHE A 8 1.13 -3.17 3.92
C PHE A 8 1.61 -1.79 3.50
N ILE A 9 0.67 -0.89 3.24
CA ILE A 9 0.92 0.46 2.71
C ILE A 9 0.12 1.54 3.43
N ASP A 10 0.57 2.79 3.26
CA ASP A 10 -0.26 3.99 3.45
C ASP A 10 -0.14 4.87 2.21
N TYR A 11 -1.25 5.38 1.71
CA TYR A 11 -1.28 6.21 0.49
C TYR A 11 -0.57 7.57 0.64
N VAL A 12 -0.30 8.02 1.87
CA VAL A 12 0.53 9.23 2.12
C VAL A 12 2.00 8.90 2.34
N CYS A 13 2.40 7.62 2.28
CA CYS A 13 3.79 7.20 2.44
C CYS A 13 4.52 7.19 1.10
N PRO A 14 5.51 8.07 0.86
CA PRO A 14 6.23 8.12 -0.42
C PRO A 14 7.00 6.83 -0.72
N PHE A 15 7.50 6.15 0.31
CA PHE A 15 8.21 4.89 0.14
C PHE A 15 7.30 3.76 -0.35
N CYS A 16 5.99 3.82 -0.03
CA CYS A 16 5.00 2.88 -0.57
C CYS A 16 4.77 3.08 -2.07
N PHE A 17 4.83 4.31 -2.55
CA PHE A 17 4.80 4.59 -3.99
C PHE A 17 6.10 4.15 -4.68
N LEU A 18 7.26 4.45 -4.08
CA LEU A 18 8.56 4.11 -4.66
C LEU A 18 8.84 2.60 -4.76
N VAL A 19 8.09 1.76 -4.04
CA VAL A 19 8.26 0.30 -4.09
C VAL A 19 7.47 -0.37 -5.22
N GLU A 20 6.58 0.33 -5.92
CA GLU A 20 5.74 -0.25 -6.99
C GLU A 20 6.59 -0.94 -8.07
N GLY A 21 7.67 -0.31 -8.54
CA GLY A 21 8.57 -0.93 -9.53
C GLY A 21 9.22 -2.24 -9.04
N THR A 22 9.47 -2.37 -7.74
CA THR A 22 9.96 -3.62 -7.14
C THR A 22 8.87 -4.71 -7.12
N ILE A 23 7.62 -4.31 -6.88
CA ILE A 23 6.45 -5.22 -6.93
C ILE A 23 6.25 -5.73 -8.36
N ASP A 24 6.30 -4.84 -9.36
CA ASP A 24 6.17 -5.21 -10.77
C ASP A 24 7.26 -6.20 -11.21
N GLU A 25 8.49 -5.99 -10.77
CA GLU A 25 9.59 -6.93 -11.05
C GLU A 25 9.35 -8.28 -10.38
N LEU A 26 8.89 -8.30 -9.13
CA LEU A 26 8.55 -9.53 -8.42
C LEU A 26 7.48 -10.34 -9.17
N LYS A 27 6.41 -9.69 -9.61
CA LYS A 27 5.30 -10.31 -10.36
C LYS A 27 5.73 -10.87 -11.72
N ARG A 28 6.66 -10.20 -12.40
CA ARG A 28 7.18 -10.70 -13.69
C ARG A 28 8.02 -11.96 -13.54
N GLU A 29 8.67 -12.14 -12.40
CA GLU A 29 9.64 -13.22 -12.22
C GLU A 29 9.15 -14.34 -11.29
N CYS A 30 8.10 -14.13 -10.53
CA CYS A 30 7.56 -15.08 -9.58
C CYS A 30 6.04 -15.22 -9.73
N ASP A 31 5.54 -16.46 -9.57
CA ASP A 31 4.09 -16.71 -9.47
C ASP A 31 3.60 -16.30 -8.07
N VAL A 32 3.19 -15.05 -7.93
CA VAL A 32 2.72 -14.46 -6.67
C VAL A 32 1.32 -13.90 -6.80
N ASN A 33 0.53 -14.07 -5.75
CA ASN A 33 -0.74 -13.38 -5.55
C ASN A 33 -0.50 -12.21 -4.59
N LEU A 34 -0.60 -10.97 -5.10
CA LEU A 34 -0.39 -9.77 -4.30
C LEU A 34 -1.69 -9.36 -3.60
N VAL A 35 -1.62 -9.14 -2.28
CA VAL A 35 -2.73 -8.61 -1.48
C VAL A 35 -2.30 -7.32 -0.81
N ILE A 36 -2.88 -6.20 -1.24
CA ILE A 36 -2.61 -4.90 -0.64
C ILE A 36 -3.43 -4.75 0.64
N ARG A 37 -2.74 -4.37 1.73
CA ARG A 37 -3.31 -4.21 3.07
C ARG A 37 -3.13 -2.77 3.57
N PRO A 38 -4.16 -2.19 4.20
CA PRO A 38 -4.04 -0.86 4.79
C PRO A 38 -3.19 -0.87 6.07
N PHE A 39 -2.39 0.18 6.23
CA PHE A 39 -1.76 0.53 7.49
C PHE A 39 -1.60 2.06 7.57
N GLU A 40 -2.61 2.76 8.10
CA GLU A 40 -2.54 4.20 8.28
C GLU A 40 -1.47 4.57 9.31
N LEU A 41 -0.47 5.36 8.90
CA LEU A 41 0.61 5.85 9.76
C LEU A 41 0.11 6.81 10.86
N ARG A 42 -1.01 7.48 10.60
CA ARG A 42 -1.55 8.54 11.45
C ARG A 42 -3.03 8.33 11.71
N LEU A 43 -3.39 7.31 12.50
CA LEU A 43 -4.77 7.11 12.97
C LEU A 43 -5.21 8.25 13.89
N LYS A 44 -6.52 8.57 13.87
CA LYS A 44 -7.07 9.47 14.90
C LYS A 44 -6.82 8.90 16.29
N PRO A 45 -6.47 9.76 17.30
CA PRO A 45 -6.44 11.22 17.26
C PRO A 45 -5.12 11.86 16.81
N ILE A 46 -4.10 11.09 16.37
CA ILE A 46 -2.78 11.61 15.99
C ILE A 46 -2.95 12.58 14.80
N PRO A 47 -2.45 13.83 14.87
CA PRO A 47 -2.56 14.77 13.76
C PRO A 47 -1.76 14.29 12.54
N THR A 48 -2.24 14.59 11.34
CA THR A 48 -1.51 14.36 10.09
C THR A 48 -0.41 15.42 9.90
N LEU A 49 0.54 15.12 9.05
CA LEU A 49 1.68 15.99 8.79
C LEU A 49 1.30 17.19 7.91
N ARG A 50 2.10 18.24 7.98
CA ARG A 50 1.96 19.44 7.15
C ARG A 50 3.22 19.66 6.34
N PRO A 51 3.12 19.88 5.01
CA PRO A 51 4.29 20.11 4.17
C PRO A 51 5.03 21.41 4.49
N GLU A 52 4.38 22.40 5.12
CA GLU A 52 4.97 23.64 5.60
C GLU A 52 5.79 23.48 6.87
N ASP A 53 5.67 22.35 7.61
CA ASP A 53 6.47 22.06 8.79
C ASP A 53 7.85 21.51 8.39
N ASP A 54 8.87 21.68 9.23
CA ASP A 54 10.26 21.31 8.94
C ASP A 54 10.47 19.81 8.64
N TYR A 55 9.59 18.94 9.14
CA TYR A 55 9.77 17.49 9.06
C TYR A 55 9.71 16.96 7.62
N LEU A 56 8.62 17.28 6.90
CA LEU A 56 8.42 16.75 5.55
C LEU A 56 9.48 17.25 4.55
N PRO A 57 9.77 18.57 4.42
CA PRO A 57 10.81 19.02 3.51
C PRO A 57 12.17 18.38 3.79
N ARG A 58 12.53 18.20 5.07
CA ARG A 58 13.79 17.55 5.46
C ARG A 58 13.84 16.08 5.04
N ILE A 59 12.83 15.27 5.42
CA ILE A 59 12.84 13.83 5.09
C ILE A 59 12.76 13.60 3.57
N TRP A 60 12.05 14.46 2.85
CA TRP A 60 11.98 14.37 1.40
C TRP A 60 13.33 14.66 0.76
N LYS A 61 14.02 15.72 1.20
CA LYS A 61 15.37 16.04 0.71
C LYS A 61 16.38 14.95 1.04
N ASP A 62 16.36 14.46 2.28
CA ASP A 62 17.42 13.59 2.80
C ASP A 62 17.22 12.11 2.42
N SER A 63 15.99 11.69 2.10
CA SER A 63 15.68 10.28 1.90
C SER A 63 14.79 10.00 0.67
N VAL A 64 13.67 10.73 0.51
CA VAL A 64 12.69 10.41 -0.54
C VAL A 64 13.23 10.71 -1.93
N TYR A 65 13.76 11.91 -2.18
CA TYR A 65 14.32 12.28 -3.47
C TYR A 65 15.55 11.43 -3.86
N PRO A 66 16.53 11.17 -2.97
CA PRO A 66 17.61 10.24 -3.29
C PRO A 66 17.12 8.85 -3.72
N MET A 67 16.12 8.29 -3.00
CA MET A 67 15.54 7.00 -3.36
C MET A 67 14.77 7.05 -4.68
N SER A 68 13.97 8.09 -4.91
CA SER A 68 13.27 8.33 -6.17
C SER A 68 14.23 8.31 -7.37
N HIS A 69 15.36 8.99 -7.25
CA HIS A 69 16.42 8.97 -8.28
C HIS A 69 17.02 7.58 -8.46
N GLN A 70 17.26 6.87 -7.36
CA GLN A 70 17.83 5.51 -7.42
C GLN A 70 16.90 4.51 -8.12
N VAL A 71 15.59 4.58 -7.86
CA VAL A 71 14.60 3.66 -8.45
C VAL A 71 14.01 4.18 -9.78
N GLY A 72 14.33 5.40 -10.19
CA GLY A 72 13.86 6.00 -11.44
C GLY A 72 12.37 6.36 -11.46
N ILE A 73 11.73 6.51 -10.29
CA ILE A 73 10.31 6.88 -10.17
C ILE A 73 10.21 8.35 -9.76
N PRO A 74 9.75 9.26 -10.65
CA PRO A 74 9.58 10.67 -10.30
C PRO A 74 8.46 10.84 -9.26
N ILE A 75 8.73 11.67 -8.25
CA ILE A 75 7.81 11.96 -7.14
C ILE A 75 8.00 13.39 -6.67
N SER A 76 6.95 14.04 -6.19
CA SER A 76 7.00 15.37 -5.62
C SER A 76 6.34 15.40 -4.24
N LEU A 77 6.88 16.21 -3.32
CA LEU A 77 6.20 16.47 -2.04
C LEU A 77 4.87 17.16 -2.32
N PRO A 78 3.72 16.54 -1.97
CA PRO A 78 2.42 17.17 -2.18
C PRO A 78 2.26 18.45 -1.35
N SER A 79 1.59 19.45 -1.94
CA SER A 79 1.29 20.74 -1.29
C SER A 79 0.06 20.67 -0.37
N VAL A 80 -0.70 19.57 -0.44
CA VAL A 80 -1.93 19.34 0.35
C VAL A 80 -1.64 19.43 1.84
N SER A 81 -2.26 20.39 2.54
CA SER A 81 -2.03 20.65 3.96
C SER A 81 -3.36 20.80 4.74
N PRO A 82 -3.49 20.08 5.88
CA PRO A 82 -2.65 18.98 6.31
C PRO A 82 -2.75 17.78 5.36
N GLN A 83 -1.75 16.89 5.37
CA GLN A 83 -1.83 15.65 4.59
C GLN A 83 -3.13 14.88 4.91
N PRO A 84 -3.78 14.27 3.90
CA PRO A 84 -5.09 13.65 4.07
C PRO A 84 -5.04 12.40 4.95
N ARG A 85 -6.19 12.04 5.51
CA ARG A 85 -6.47 10.73 6.06
C ARG A 85 -6.78 9.77 4.92
N THR A 86 -6.30 8.55 5.01
CA THR A 86 -6.37 7.57 3.92
C THR A 86 -7.48 6.53 4.08
N GLN A 87 -8.21 6.56 5.20
CA GLN A 87 -9.30 5.63 5.49
C GLN A 87 -10.31 5.49 4.33
N LYS A 88 -10.78 6.60 3.76
CA LYS A 88 -11.76 6.57 2.66
C LYS A 88 -11.19 5.90 1.41
N ALA A 89 -9.94 6.22 1.06
CA ALA A 89 -9.26 5.57 -0.06
C ALA A 89 -9.11 4.05 0.17
N PHE A 90 -8.82 3.62 1.40
CA PHE A 90 -8.78 2.20 1.75
C PHE A 90 -10.16 1.52 1.76
N MET A 91 -11.24 2.23 2.08
CA MET A 91 -12.60 1.69 1.95
C MET A 91 -12.93 1.39 0.47
N VAL A 92 -12.47 2.24 -0.45
CA VAL A 92 -12.63 2.01 -1.89
C VAL A 92 -11.65 0.95 -2.41
N LEU A 93 -10.46 0.79 -1.81
CA LEU A 93 -9.57 -0.33 -2.11
C LEU A 93 -10.27 -1.69 -1.91
N GLN A 94 -11.08 -1.85 -0.86
CA GLN A 94 -11.86 -3.09 -0.64
C GLN A 94 -12.77 -3.39 -1.83
N LEU A 95 -13.48 -2.35 -2.34
CA LEU A 95 -14.30 -2.49 -3.55
C LEU A 95 -13.45 -2.83 -4.78
N ALA A 96 -12.32 -2.15 -4.97
CA ALA A 96 -11.43 -2.42 -6.09
C ALA A 96 -10.89 -3.87 -6.05
N GLN A 97 -10.57 -4.38 -4.87
CA GLN A 97 -10.13 -5.78 -4.69
C GLN A 97 -11.23 -6.79 -5.00
N GLU A 98 -12.50 -6.50 -4.72
CA GLU A 98 -13.64 -7.33 -5.11
C GLU A 98 -13.81 -7.43 -6.62
N HIS A 99 -13.27 -6.47 -7.38
CA HIS A 99 -13.27 -6.43 -8.84
C HIS A 99 -11.91 -6.79 -9.47
N ASP A 100 -10.96 -7.32 -8.70
CA ASP A 100 -9.59 -7.62 -9.12
C ASP A 100 -8.81 -6.39 -9.66
N LEU A 101 -9.19 -5.18 -9.22
CA LEU A 101 -8.61 -3.88 -9.62
C LEU A 101 -7.80 -3.21 -8.51
N GLY A 102 -7.44 -3.95 -7.45
CA GLY A 102 -6.83 -3.37 -6.25
C GLY A 102 -5.46 -2.72 -6.50
N GLU A 103 -4.66 -3.28 -7.40
CA GLU A 103 -3.33 -2.76 -7.74
C GLU A 103 -3.45 -1.50 -8.60
N GLU A 104 -4.27 -1.55 -9.66
CA GLU A 104 -4.53 -0.43 -10.56
C GLU A 104 -5.10 0.77 -9.80
N TYR A 105 -6.06 0.51 -8.91
CA TYR A 105 -6.63 1.53 -8.04
C TYR A 105 -5.58 2.15 -7.11
N SER A 106 -4.76 1.32 -6.47
CA SER A 106 -3.70 1.81 -5.57
C SER A 106 -2.69 2.68 -6.31
N HIS A 107 -2.29 2.27 -7.53
CA HIS A 107 -1.45 3.08 -8.39
C HIS A 107 -2.11 4.43 -8.74
N ALA A 108 -3.42 4.44 -9.08
CA ALA A 108 -4.15 5.65 -9.40
C ALA A 108 -4.20 6.63 -8.20
N ILE A 109 -4.42 6.14 -6.98
CA ILE A 109 -4.40 6.96 -5.75
C ILE A 109 -3.01 7.52 -5.48
N PHE A 110 -1.95 6.72 -5.58
CA PHE A 110 -0.58 7.21 -5.42
C PHE A 110 -0.23 8.27 -6.47
N LYS A 111 -0.61 8.05 -7.73
CA LYS A 111 -0.40 9.01 -8.81
C LYS A 111 -1.13 10.33 -8.55
N ALA A 112 -2.41 10.28 -8.14
CA ALA A 112 -3.18 11.46 -7.79
C ALA A 112 -2.49 12.28 -6.70
N PHE A 113 -1.97 11.63 -5.65
CA PHE A 113 -1.34 12.32 -4.53
C PHE A 113 0.08 12.82 -4.87
N PHE A 114 0.98 11.94 -5.35
CA PHE A 114 2.41 12.23 -5.48
C PHE A 114 2.83 12.84 -6.81
N ARG A 115 1.99 12.79 -7.84
CA ARG A 115 2.29 13.35 -9.16
C ARG A 115 1.37 14.46 -9.60
N GLU A 116 0.12 14.42 -9.14
CA GLU A 116 -0.92 15.35 -9.57
C GLU A 116 -1.31 16.34 -8.46
N ASP A 117 -0.67 16.24 -7.29
CA ASP A 117 -0.88 17.11 -6.12
C ASP A 117 -2.34 17.21 -5.67
N GLN A 118 -3.10 16.11 -5.83
CA GLN A 118 -4.52 16.05 -5.50
C GLN A 118 -4.74 15.58 -4.07
N ASN A 119 -5.80 16.10 -3.43
CA ASN A 119 -6.18 15.69 -2.08
C ASN A 119 -6.93 14.36 -2.10
N ILE A 120 -6.25 13.26 -1.85
CA ILE A 120 -6.85 11.91 -1.78
C ILE A 120 -7.74 11.67 -0.55
N GLY A 121 -7.97 12.68 0.27
CA GLY A 121 -9.01 12.70 1.31
C GLY A 121 -10.37 13.15 0.79
N ASP A 122 -10.42 13.77 -0.40
CA ASP A 122 -11.63 14.27 -1.04
C ASP A 122 -12.33 13.17 -1.83
N ASP A 123 -13.63 13.04 -1.63
CA ASP A 123 -14.44 12.01 -2.27
C ASP A 123 -14.37 12.11 -3.80
N ALA A 124 -14.35 13.31 -4.37
CA ALA A 124 -14.25 13.52 -5.80
C ALA A 124 -12.96 12.94 -6.39
N VAL A 125 -11.81 13.17 -5.75
CA VAL A 125 -10.50 12.64 -6.18
C VAL A 125 -10.48 11.11 -6.11
N ILE A 126 -11.03 10.53 -5.03
CA ILE A 126 -11.13 9.08 -4.87
C ILE A 126 -12.04 8.47 -5.95
N ILE A 127 -13.18 9.10 -6.23
CA ILE A 127 -14.12 8.66 -7.28
C ILE A 127 -13.43 8.70 -8.64
N ASP A 128 -12.78 9.80 -8.98
CA ASP A 128 -12.10 9.97 -10.28
C ASP A 128 -11.00 8.91 -10.47
N ALA A 129 -10.18 8.68 -9.44
CA ALA A 129 -9.15 7.64 -9.46
C ALA A 129 -9.76 6.24 -9.66
N ALA A 130 -10.83 5.92 -8.95
CA ALA A 130 -11.51 4.62 -9.05
C ALA A 130 -12.20 4.42 -10.42
N VAL A 131 -12.83 5.46 -10.95
CA VAL A 131 -13.47 5.43 -12.28
C VAL A 131 -12.42 5.25 -13.38
N SER A 132 -11.24 5.86 -13.24
CA SER A 132 -10.16 5.75 -14.23
C SER A 132 -9.66 4.31 -14.42
N VAL A 133 -9.90 3.43 -13.44
CA VAL A 133 -9.50 2.01 -13.49
C VAL A 133 -10.67 1.05 -13.76
N GLY A 134 -11.87 1.57 -13.96
CA GLY A 134 -13.03 0.78 -14.43
C GLY A 134 -14.15 0.57 -13.41
N LEU A 135 -14.04 1.11 -12.19
CA LEU A 135 -15.16 1.12 -11.24
C LEU A 135 -16.22 2.16 -11.64
N THR A 136 -17.47 1.95 -11.26
CA THR A 136 -18.51 2.96 -11.49
C THR A 136 -18.55 3.99 -10.37
N ALA A 137 -18.83 5.25 -10.70
CA ALA A 137 -18.96 6.32 -9.70
C ALA A 137 -20.02 5.99 -8.63
N HIS A 138 -21.10 5.30 -9.03
CA HIS A 138 -22.17 4.90 -8.11
C HIS A 138 -21.67 3.89 -7.06
N GLU A 139 -20.98 2.83 -7.48
CA GLU A 139 -20.42 1.83 -6.54
C GLU A 139 -19.40 2.47 -5.58
N VAL A 140 -18.55 3.36 -6.09
CA VAL A 140 -17.57 4.08 -5.28
C VAL A 140 -18.26 4.98 -4.24
N GLN A 141 -19.30 5.72 -4.63
CA GLN A 141 -20.11 6.52 -3.69
C GLN A 141 -20.73 5.66 -2.61
N GLN A 142 -21.28 4.50 -2.95
CA GLN A 142 -21.82 3.56 -1.97
C GLN A 142 -20.71 3.01 -1.04
N ALA A 143 -19.54 2.71 -1.58
CA ALA A 143 -18.40 2.25 -0.78
C ALA A 143 -17.93 3.30 0.23
N LEU A 144 -17.86 4.58 -0.18
CA LEU A 144 -17.49 5.70 0.69
C LEU A 144 -18.47 5.94 1.86
N LEU A 145 -19.74 5.59 1.67
CA LEU A 145 -20.79 5.71 2.70
C LEU A 145 -20.96 4.43 3.52
N SER A 146 -20.29 3.34 3.17
CA SER A 146 -20.50 2.03 3.78
C SER A 146 -19.90 1.92 5.18
N GLU A 147 -20.75 1.77 6.18
CA GLU A 147 -20.34 1.48 7.55
C GLU A 147 -19.63 0.12 7.66
N ALA A 148 -20.07 -0.89 6.88
CA ALA A 148 -19.43 -2.19 6.87
C ALA A 148 -17.97 -2.11 6.39
N ARG A 149 -17.66 -1.31 5.35
CA ARG A 149 -16.29 -1.10 4.87
C ARG A 149 -15.44 -0.31 5.88
N ARG A 150 -16.06 0.61 6.61
CA ARG A 150 -15.37 1.33 7.67
C ARG A 150 -14.97 0.39 8.82
N ILE A 151 -15.86 -0.53 9.19
CA ILE A 151 -15.60 -1.56 10.22
C ILE A 151 -14.51 -2.52 9.72
N GLN A 152 -14.60 -2.97 8.47
CA GLN A 152 -13.58 -3.84 7.87
C GLN A 152 -12.21 -3.17 7.83
N HIS A 153 -12.13 -1.89 7.46
CA HIS A 153 -10.88 -1.13 7.48
C HIS A 153 -10.26 -1.08 8.90
N ALA A 154 -11.08 -0.87 9.94
CA ALA A 154 -10.60 -0.89 11.32
C ALA A 154 -10.09 -2.29 11.73
N ALA A 155 -10.74 -3.36 11.27
CA ALA A 155 -10.28 -4.72 11.50
C ALA A 155 -8.96 -5.01 10.76
N ASP A 156 -8.81 -4.57 9.52
CA ASP A 156 -7.58 -4.71 8.73
C ASP A 156 -6.41 -3.96 9.37
N GLN A 157 -6.66 -2.75 9.88
CA GLN A 157 -5.68 -1.97 10.63
C GLN A 157 -5.24 -2.69 11.92
N SER A 158 -6.19 -3.27 12.66
CA SER A 158 -5.90 -4.09 13.85
C SER A 158 -5.12 -5.34 13.49
N TYR A 159 -5.49 -6.03 12.42
CA TYR A 159 -4.76 -7.18 11.91
C TYR A 159 -3.30 -6.83 11.59
N ALA A 160 -3.07 -5.76 10.84
CA ALA A 160 -1.73 -5.31 10.51
C ALA A 160 -0.89 -5.02 11.76
N ALA A 161 -1.44 -4.25 12.71
CA ALA A 161 -0.70 -3.80 13.89
C ALA A 161 -0.52 -4.89 14.96
N GLN A 162 -1.58 -5.67 15.24
CA GLN A 162 -1.63 -6.55 16.42
C GLN A 162 -1.33 -8.02 16.08
N VAL A 163 -1.70 -8.48 14.88
CA VAL A 163 -1.49 -9.87 14.48
C VAL A 163 -0.19 -10.01 13.71
N VAL A 164 0.05 -9.14 12.70
CA VAL A 164 1.27 -9.19 11.88
C VAL A 164 2.43 -8.45 12.53
N GLY A 165 2.16 -7.46 13.39
CA GLY A 165 3.18 -6.66 14.07
C GLY A 165 3.78 -5.58 13.18
N ILE A 166 3.01 -5.03 12.21
CA ILE A 166 3.46 -3.93 11.35
C ILE A 166 3.64 -2.67 12.19
N THR A 167 4.81 -2.05 12.09
CA THR A 167 5.15 -0.78 12.76
C THR A 167 5.54 0.32 11.78
N SER A 168 5.78 -0.04 10.52
CA SER A 168 6.15 0.89 9.44
C SER A 168 5.76 0.33 8.08
N VAL A 169 5.64 1.21 7.09
CA VAL A 169 5.31 0.85 5.71
C VAL A 169 6.31 1.48 4.72
N PRO A 170 6.52 0.87 3.54
CA PRO A 170 5.96 -0.40 3.11
C PRO A 170 6.52 -1.58 3.91
N SER A 171 5.69 -2.60 4.12
CA SER A 171 6.12 -3.89 4.70
C SER A 171 5.49 -5.02 3.89
N PHE A 172 6.24 -6.11 3.71
CA PHE A 172 5.83 -7.27 2.93
C PHE A 172 5.80 -8.50 3.83
N ARG A 173 4.70 -9.23 3.81
CA ARG A 173 4.58 -10.51 4.50
C ARG A 173 4.47 -11.62 3.47
N VAL A 174 5.35 -12.59 3.58
CA VAL A 174 5.32 -13.83 2.80
C VAL A 174 5.27 -14.99 3.79
N ASN A 175 4.10 -15.61 3.94
CA ASN A 175 3.80 -16.55 5.04
C ASN A 175 4.13 -15.88 6.41
N ASP A 176 5.08 -16.43 7.18
CA ASP A 176 5.51 -15.89 8.47
C ASP A 176 6.73 -14.96 8.38
N TYR A 177 7.22 -14.70 7.17
CA TYR A 177 8.40 -13.87 6.97
C TYR A 177 8.02 -12.42 6.65
N LEU A 178 8.57 -11.48 7.43
CA LEU A 178 8.31 -10.03 7.27
C LEU A 178 9.55 -9.33 6.69
N VAL A 179 9.34 -8.57 5.61
CA VAL A 179 10.35 -7.68 5.01
C VAL A 179 9.88 -6.24 5.17
N VAL A 180 10.64 -5.41 5.85
CA VAL A 180 10.30 -4.02 6.15
C VAL A 180 11.09 -3.06 5.28
N GLY A 181 10.48 -1.95 4.87
CA GLY A 181 11.05 -0.88 4.05
C GLY A 181 10.96 -1.17 2.56
N VAL A 182 11.79 -0.48 1.76
CA VAL A 182 11.85 -0.64 0.30
C VAL A 182 12.94 -1.68 -0.04
N PRO A 183 12.58 -2.95 -0.19
CA PRO A 183 13.55 -3.99 -0.53
C PRO A 183 13.88 -3.95 -2.02
N SER A 184 15.03 -4.50 -2.40
CA SER A 184 15.27 -4.87 -3.79
C SER A 184 14.38 -6.06 -4.20
N ALA A 185 14.04 -6.16 -5.49
CA ALA A 185 13.30 -7.30 -6.03
C ALA A 185 14.00 -8.63 -5.72
N THR A 186 15.33 -8.67 -5.77
CA THR A 186 16.12 -9.85 -5.40
C THR A 186 15.86 -10.29 -3.95
N ARG A 187 15.70 -9.34 -3.01
CA ARG A 187 15.42 -9.67 -1.60
C ARG A 187 14.01 -10.25 -1.43
N LEU A 188 13.01 -9.67 -2.11
CA LEU A 188 11.65 -10.22 -2.11
C LEU A 188 11.57 -11.59 -2.79
N LYS A 189 12.22 -11.77 -3.93
CA LYS A 189 12.31 -13.06 -4.63
C LYS A 189 12.92 -14.15 -3.75
N LYS A 190 13.98 -13.84 -3.00
CA LYS A 190 14.54 -14.78 -2.04
C LYS A 190 13.51 -15.20 -0.98
N ALA A 191 12.76 -14.25 -0.42
CA ALA A 191 11.72 -14.57 0.56
C ALA A 191 10.64 -15.48 -0.05
N VAL A 192 10.18 -15.20 -1.26
CA VAL A 192 9.20 -16.03 -1.98
C VAL A 192 9.76 -17.43 -2.26
N ASN A 193 10.97 -17.55 -2.80
CA ASN A 193 11.57 -18.83 -3.22
C ASN A 193 11.94 -19.75 -2.04
N ILE A 194 12.47 -19.20 -0.94
CA ILE A 194 12.79 -19.97 0.26
C ILE A 194 11.53 -20.62 0.84
N LEU A 195 10.39 -19.95 0.73
CA LEU A 195 9.13 -20.41 1.32
C LEU A 195 8.34 -21.31 0.36
N SER A 196 8.49 -21.14 -0.94
CA SER A 196 7.95 -22.06 -1.96
C SER A 196 8.63 -23.46 -1.90
N SER A 197 9.88 -23.51 -1.46
CA SER A 197 10.64 -24.77 -1.28
C SER A 197 10.37 -25.47 0.06
N ARG A 198 9.77 -24.81 1.05
CA ARG A 198 9.32 -25.39 2.31
C ARG A 198 7.87 -25.87 2.20
N ASN A 199 7.61 -26.87 1.36
CA ASN A 199 6.28 -27.46 1.26
C ASN A 199 6.02 -28.34 2.51
N PRO A 200 4.92 -28.15 3.28
CA PRO A 200 4.63 -28.92 4.53
C PRO A 200 4.39 -30.41 4.32
N ALA A 201 4.52 -30.94 3.09
CA ALA A 201 4.38 -32.36 2.80
C ALA A 201 5.58 -33.23 3.21
N GLN A 202 6.70 -32.66 3.67
CA GLN A 202 7.90 -33.42 4.07
C GLN A 202 8.05 -33.65 5.58
N GLU A 203 7.32 -32.94 6.44
CA GLU A 203 7.39 -33.15 7.90
C GLU A 203 6.61 -34.37 8.40
N LYS A 204 5.78 -35.03 7.58
CA LYS A 204 4.99 -36.20 7.99
C LYS A 204 5.62 -37.57 7.64
N ARG A 205 6.90 -37.65 7.32
CA ARG A 205 7.58 -38.92 6.98
C ARG A 205 8.67 -39.35 7.96
N ASN A 206 8.86 -38.67 9.09
CA ASN A 206 9.83 -39.06 10.10
C ASN A 206 9.22 -39.19 11.52
N ASP A 207 8.03 -39.82 11.59
CA ASP A 207 7.50 -40.42 12.83
C ASP A 207 7.14 -41.89 12.57
#